data_48cf76a1e2f98174c3ce8643e7c08aee
#
_entry.id   48cf76a1e2f98174c3ce8643e7c08aee
#
_cell.length_a   1.000
_cell.length_b   1.000
_cell.length_c   1.000
_cell.angle_alpha   90.00
_cell.angle_beta   90.00
_cell.angle_gamma   90.00
#
_symmetry.space_group_name_H-M   'P 1'
#
loop_
_entity.id
_entity.type
_entity.pdbx_description
1 polymer ?
#
loop_
_entity_poly.entity_id
_entity_poly.type
_entity_poly.pdbx_seq_one_letter_code
_entity_poly.pdbx_strand_id
1 'polypeptide(L)'
;MKTKILLLTLVHSLCLRMNLKRKIKFLFFTFLYVLFSNNLFSADIKPIQSRNYENLTYFIYELNSDFTVTNIGNIQCKDSFGKYDYPVYKISYIKSESYQNIDSRKYLFLCGLHGNEPAPVFGIKNIIQEINEGKIKIPNNTQVDFIFIMNPFGFERNYRYCSNHTDPNRDLNTQTTKEMQILTQATKEKYDLVIDFHEATCDGTFFYAYNQKGKKYAKNILSYLEKQNVLLENEYVDVILKVKNGLLYSAFYAQWYMKLKGSVTTGMYFNDRGIPLVFTVETPKRGNFEERCRIIKLIFEKVIS
;
A
#
# COMPACT_ATOMS: atom_id res chain seq x y z
N MET A 1 -17.72 26.39 -10.34
CA MET A 1 -18.19 26.43 -11.74
C MET A 1 -17.02 26.55 -12.73
N LYS A 2 -16.07 27.47 -12.57
CA LYS A 2 -14.89 27.67 -13.47
C LYS A 2 -14.00 26.45 -13.64
N THR A 3 -13.77 25.68 -12.58
CA THR A 3 -12.92 24.46 -12.60
C THR A 3 -13.52 23.30 -13.40
N LYS A 4 -14.86 23.17 -13.42
CA LYS A 4 -15.55 22.15 -14.23
C LYS A 4 -15.47 22.44 -15.73
N ILE A 5 -15.49 23.72 -16.12
CA ILE A 5 -15.41 24.15 -17.52
C ILE A 5 -14.00 23.90 -18.06
N LEU A 6 -12.95 24.19 -17.27
CA LEU A 6 -11.57 23.96 -17.66
C LEU A 6 -11.26 22.46 -17.85
N LEU A 7 -11.84 21.61 -17.01
CA LEU A 7 -11.69 20.14 -17.09
C LEU A 7 -12.39 19.59 -18.34
N LEU A 8 -13.58 20.07 -18.67
CA LEU A 8 -14.30 19.69 -19.90
C LEU A 8 -13.54 20.08 -21.17
N THR A 9 -12.91 21.25 -21.20
CA THR A 9 -12.09 21.70 -22.34
C THR A 9 -10.81 20.88 -22.48
N LEU A 10 -10.15 20.47 -21.39
CA LEU A 10 -8.95 19.63 -21.43
C LEU A 10 -9.29 18.20 -21.90
N VAL A 11 -10.37 17.62 -21.38
CA VAL A 11 -10.88 16.29 -21.79
C VAL A 11 -11.29 16.31 -23.25
N HIS A 12 -11.94 17.38 -23.70
CA HIS A 12 -12.31 17.57 -25.11
C HIS A 12 -11.09 17.66 -26.02
N SER A 13 -10.06 18.42 -25.63
CA SER A 13 -8.79 18.55 -26.35
C SER A 13 -7.99 17.24 -26.43
N LEU A 14 -7.98 16.45 -25.36
CA LEU A 14 -7.38 15.11 -25.35
C LEU A 14 -8.14 14.12 -26.23
N CYS A 15 -9.47 14.15 -26.20
CA CYS A 15 -10.32 13.33 -27.05
C CYS A 15 -10.13 13.62 -28.55
N LEU A 16 -9.88 14.87 -28.91
CA LEU A 16 -9.67 15.26 -30.32
C LEU A 16 -8.41 14.62 -30.94
N ARG A 17 -7.38 14.35 -30.14
CA ARG A 17 -6.11 13.78 -30.61
C ARG A 17 -6.07 12.24 -30.62
N MET A 18 -7.11 11.56 -30.17
CA MET A 18 -7.19 10.10 -30.14
C MET A 18 -7.85 9.55 -31.39
N ASN A 19 -7.40 8.39 -31.89
CA ASN A 19 -8.10 7.71 -32.98
C ASN A 19 -9.48 7.19 -32.52
N LEU A 20 -10.39 6.95 -33.45
CA LEU A 20 -11.80 6.63 -33.18
C LEU A 20 -11.98 5.44 -32.22
N LYS A 21 -11.18 4.37 -32.35
CA LYS A 21 -11.24 3.19 -31.47
C LYS A 21 -10.87 3.51 -30.04
N ARG A 22 -9.90 4.40 -29.81
CA ARG A 22 -9.51 4.86 -28.46
C ARG A 22 -10.54 5.81 -27.86
N LYS A 23 -11.17 6.67 -28.69
CA LYS A 23 -12.28 7.54 -28.27
C LYS A 23 -13.47 6.74 -27.75
N ILE A 24 -13.88 5.70 -28.49
CA ILE A 24 -14.99 4.83 -28.10
C ILE A 24 -14.67 4.08 -26.80
N LYS A 25 -13.46 3.53 -26.66
CA LYS A 25 -13.04 2.90 -25.39
C LYS A 25 -13.03 3.88 -24.22
N PHE A 26 -12.50 5.08 -24.41
CA PHE A 26 -12.45 6.10 -23.37
C PHE A 26 -13.84 6.57 -22.93
N LEU A 27 -14.76 6.82 -23.87
CA LEU A 27 -16.15 7.17 -23.57
C LEU A 27 -16.92 6.02 -22.92
N PHE A 28 -16.69 4.79 -23.36
CA PHE A 28 -17.30 3.61 -22.78
C PHE A 28 -16.83 3.37 -21.33
N PHE A 29 -15.54 3.51 -21.06
CA PHE A 29 -15.00 3.38 -19.68
C PHE A 29 -15.41 4.54 -18.78
N THR A 30 -15.51 5.79 -19.29
CA THR A 30 -16.04 6.92 -18.50
C THR A 30 -17.53 6.72 -18.21
N PHE A 31 -18.30 6.21 -19.15
CA PHE A 31 -19.71 5.89 -18.97
C PHE A 31 -19.92 4.74 -17.98
N LEU A 32 -19.15 3.65 -18.10
CA LEU A 32 -19.12 2.56 -17.10
C LEU A 32 -18.70 3.06 -15.74
N TYR A 33 -17.68 3.89 -15.62
CA TYR A 33 -17.25 4.47 -14.35
C TYR A 33 -18.36 5.31 -13.70
N VAL A 34 -19.08 6.12 -14.47
CA VAL A 34 -20.23 6.90 -13.96
C VAL A 34 -21.41 6.00 -13.59
N LEU A 35 -21.68 4.94 -14.35
CA LEU A 35 -22.74 3.98 -14.03
C LEU A 35 -22.43 3.15 -12.79
N PHE A 36 -21.16 2.72 -12.62
CA PHE A 36 -20.75 1.92 -11.47
C PHE A 36 -20.42 2.73 -10.22
N SER A 37 -20.06 4.02 -10.36
CA SER A 37 -19.84 4.88 -9.19
C SER A 37 -21.13 5.27 -8.46
N ASN A 38 -22.28 5.18 -9.13
CA ASN A 38 -23.58 5.50 -8.53
C ASN A 38 -24.34 4.28 -7.94
N ASN A 39 -23.81 3.06 -8.09
CA ASN A 39 -24.45 1.82 -7.65
C ASN A 39 -23.57 1.00 -6.69
N LEU A 40 -22.78 1.64 -5.85
CA LEU A 40 -22.19 0.93 -4.72
C LEU A 40 -23.28 0.70 -3.67
N PHE A 41 -24.05 -0.34 -3.88
CA PHE A 41 -24.91 -0.92 -2.86
C PHE A 41 -24.05 -1.18 -1.62
N SER A 42 -24.48 -0.68 -0.48
CA SER A 42 -24.08 -1.14 0.83
C SER A 42 -24.61 -2.57 1.03
N ALA A 43 -24.17 -3.53 0.23
CA ALA A 43 -24.36 -4.92 0.56
C ALA A 43 -23.49 -5.17 1.80
N ASP A 44 -24.14 -5.49 2.93
CA ASP A 44 -23.45 -5.93 4.14
C ASP A 44 -22.56 -7.13 3.79
N ILE A 45 -21.25 -6.92 3.72
CA ILE A 45 -20.29 -7.96 3.38
C ILE A 45 -19.92 -8.69 4.67
N LYS A 46 -20.30 -9.99 4.73
CA LYS A 46 -20.03 -10.84 5.90
C LYS A 46 -18.52 -11.03 6.10
N PRO A 47 -18.04 -10.98 7.36
CA PRO A 47 -16.66 -11.34 7.68
C PRO A 47 -16.32 -12.78 7.25
N ILE A 48 -15.08 -12.97 6.77
CA ILE A 48 -14.55 -14.27 6.36
C ILE A 48 -13.80 -14.88 7.54
N GLN A 49 -14.22 -16.06 8.00
CA GLN A 49 -13.64 -16.70 9.20
C GLN A 49 -12.12 -16.91 9.10
N SER A 50 -11.57 -17.28 7.94
CA SER A 50 -10.12 -17.45 7.75
C SER A 50 -9.33 -16.14 7.77
N ARG A 51 -10.02 -14.99 7.81
CA ARG A 51 -9.43 -13.65 7.91
C ARG A 51 -9.79 -12.95 9.21
N ASN A 52 -10.17 -13.71 10.24
CA ASN A 52 -10.47 -13.13 11.54
C ASN A 52 -9.25 -12.34 12.06
N TYR A 53 -9.47 -11.08 12.37
CA TYR A 53 -8.43 -10.13 12.76
C TYR A 53 -7.74 -10.54 14.06
N GLU A 54 -8.50 -10.93 15.06
CA GLU A 54 -8.00 -11.32 16.37
C GLU A 54 -7.07 -12.54 16.26
N ASN A 55 -7.51 -13.60 15.56
CA ASN A 55 -6.67 -14.78 15.33
C ASN A 55 -5.39 -14.43 14.54
N LEU A 56 -5.49 -13.53 13.58
CA LEU A 56 -4.34 -13.15 12.74
C LEU A 56 -3.32 -12.32 13.53
N THR A 57 -3.77 -11.52 14.48
CA THR A 57 -2.91 -10.67 15.31
C THR A 57 -2.39 -11.34 16.56
N TYR A 58 -2.88 -12.52 16.89
CA TYR A 58 -2.52 -13.23 18.14
C TYR A 58 -1.00 -13.42 18.31
N PHE A 59 -0.25 -13.66 17.25
CA PHE A 59 1.21 -13.87 17.28
C PHE A 59 1.99 -12.69 17.89
N ILE A 60 1.43 -11.49 17.94
CA ILE A 60 2.11 -10.31 18.52
C ILE A 60 2.40 -10.49 20.02
N TYR A 61 1.65 -11.34 20.72
CA TYR A 61 1.87 -11.66 22.13
C TYR A 61 3.01 -12.66 22.34
N GLU A 62 3.51 -13.27 21.27
CA GLU A 62 4.59 -14.26 21.28
C GLU A 62 5.94 -13.66 20.85
N LEU A 63 5.97 -12.37 20.56
CA LEU A 63 7.19 -11.67 20.12
C LEU A 63 8.16 -11.49 21.28
N ASN A 64 9.46 -11.67 21.02
CA ASN A 64 10.53 -11.50 22.00
C ASN A 64 10.78 -10.02 22.36
N SER A 65 11.72 -9.78 23.29
CA SER A 65 12.01 -8.45 23.85
C SER A 65 12.64 -7.46 22.88
N ASP A 66 13.10 -7.89 21.70
CA ASP A 66 13.60 -6.98 20.65
C ASP A 66 12.46 -6.28 19.92
N PHE A 67 11.22 -6.73 20.13
CA PHE A 67 10.04 -6.11 19.58
C PHE A 67 9.31 -5.24 20.60
N THR A 68 8.86 -4.08 20.13
CA THR A 68 7.90 -3.23 20.84
C THR A 68 6.60 -3.20 20.06
N VAL A 69 5.51 -3.63 20.68
CA VAL A 69 4.16 -3.58 20.10
C VAL A 69 3.40 -2.40 20.69
N THR A 70 2.99 -1.47 19.87
CA THR A 70 2.24 -0.27 20.28
C THR A 70 0.87 -0.27 19.62
N ASN A 71 -0.19 -0.19 20.42
CA ASN A 71 -1.52 0.16 19.89
C ASN A 71 -1.50 1.63 19.50
N ILE A 72 -1.59 1.92 18.21
CA ILE A 72 -1.54 3.28 17.65
C ILE A 72 -2.92 3.91 17.46
N GLY A 73 -3.97 3.17 17.76
CA GLY A 73 -5.36 3.64 17.75
C GLY A 73 -6.34 2.52 17.49
N ASN A 74 -7.62 2.82 17.67
CA ASN A 74 -8.71 1.87 17.49
C ASN A 74 -9.65 2.32 16.37
N ILE A 75 -10.10 1.38 15.55
CA ILE A 75 -11.10 1.57 14.50
C ILE A 75 -12.42 0.98 14.97
N GLN A 76 -13.33 1.85 15.36
CA GLN A 76 -14.66 1.46 15.79
C GLN A 76 -15.64 1.56 14.63
N CYS A 77 -16.34 0.47 14.34
CA CYS A 77 -17.34 0.43 13.28
C CYS A 77 -18.51 -0.49 13.65
N LYS A 78 -19.59 -0.35 12.89
CA LYS A 78 -20.81 -1.14 13.06
C LYS A 78 -21.38 -1.48 11.69
N ASP A 79 -21.82 -2.71 11.52
CA ASP A 79 -22.60 -3.17 10.38
C ASP A 79 -23.78 -4.06 10.84
N SER A 80 -24.45 -4.76 9.93
CA SER A 80 -25.56 -5.68 10.25
C SER A 80 -25.11 -6.92 11.02
N PHE A 81 -23.81 -7.25 11.01
CA PHE A 81 -23.26 -8.43 11.70
C PHE A 81 -22.78 -8.11 13.12
N GLY A 82 -22.58 -6.84 13.47
CA GLY A 82 -22.17 -6.49 14.82
C GLY A 82 -21.53 -5.11 14.96
N LYS A 83 -20.99 -4.91 16.17
CA LYS A 83 -20.10 -3.81 16.51
C LYS A 83 -18.69 -4.34 16.66
N TYR A 84 -17.73 -3.63 16.13
CA TYR A 84 -16.33 -4.02 16.09
C TYR A 84 -15.46 -2.91 16.66
N ASP A 85 -14.41 -3.29 17.38
CA ASP A 85 -13.37 -2.40 17.88
C ASP A 85 -12.01 -3.04 17.55
N TYR A 86 -11.38 -2.56 16.48
CA TYR A 86 -10.14 -3.11 15.99
C TYR A 86 -8.96 -2.25 16.47
N PRO A 87 -8.11 -2.73 17.39
CA PRO A 87 -6.85 -2.07 17.67
C PRO A 87 -5.94 -2.13 16.44
N VAL A 88 -5.26 -1.04 16.11
CA VAL A 88 -4.23 -1.01 15.06
C VAL A 88 -2.88 -1.00 15.72
N TYR A 89 -2.00 -1.92 15.30
CA TYR A 89 -0.70 -2.09 15.92
C TYR A 89 0.44 -1.59 15.01
N LYS A 90 1.36 -0.86 15.62
CA LYS A 90 2.71 -0.66 15.10
C LYS A 90 3.65 -1.61 15.85
N ILE A 91 4.35 -2.45 15.10
CA ILE A 91 5.32 -3.43 15.62
C ILE A 91 6.69 -2.90 15.22
N SER A 92 7.51 -2.55 16.21
CA SER A 92 8.85 -1.99 16.01
C SER A 92 9.90 -3.00 16.45
N TYR A 93 10.83 -3.35 15.57
CA TYR A 93 12.02 -4.15 15.90
C TYR A 93 13.21 -3.22 16.06
N ILE A 94 13.86 -3.30 17.22
CA ILE A 94 15.10 -2.58 17.52
C ILE A 94 15.98 -3.52 18.35
N LYS A 95 17.14 -3.91 17.84
CA LYS A 95 18.06 -4.70 18.62
C LYS A 95 18.57 -3.89 19.81
N SER A 96 18.46 -4.45 21.01
CA SER A 96 18.72 -3.76 22.30
C SER A 96 20.10 -3.13 22.44
N GLU A 97 21.12 -3.65 21.74
CA GLU A 97 22.48 -3.11 21.70
C GLU A 97 22.63 -1.83 20.84
N SER A 98 21.61 -1.44 20.08
CA SER A 98 21.67 -0.42 19.02
C SER A 98 21.26 0.99 19.46
N TYR A 99 20.79 1.16 20.69
CA TYR A 99 20.24 2.44 21.20
C TYR A 99 21.24 3.61 21.25
N GLN A 100 22.52 3.37 20.97
CA GLN A 100 23.57 4.42 21.10
C GLN A 100 24.12 4.92 19.75
N ASN A 101 23.67 4.41 18.60
CA ASN A 101 24.22 4.83 17.30
C ASN A 101 23.43 5.97 16.68
N ILE A 102 24.08 7.12 16.53
CA ILE A 102 23.54 8.35 15.92
C ILE A 102 23.15 8.16 14.43
N ASP A 103 23.68 7.16 13.75
CA ASP A 103 23.45 6.86 12.32
C ASP A 103 22.48 5.66 12.10
N SER A 104 21.48 5.48 12.98
CA SER A 104 20.50 4.41 12.80
C SER A 104 19.53 4.72 11.66
N ARG A 105 19.39 3.75 10.72
CA ARG A 105 18.39 3.81 9.65
C ARG A 105 17.03 3.40 10.20
N LYS A 106 15.98 4.08 9.77
CA LYS A 106 14.62 3.79 10.18
C LYS A 106 13.70 3.51 8.99
N TYR A 107 13.15 2.31 8.92
CA TYR A 107 12.34 1.84 7.82
C TYR A 107 10.90 1.55 8.27
N LEU A 108 9.93 1.89 7.44
CA LEU A 108 8.52 1.57 7.64
C LEU A 108 8.03 0.65 6.51
N PHE A 109 7.44 -0.47 6.91
CA PHE A 109 6.72 -1.37 6.02
C PHE A 109 5.24 -1.34 6.37
N LEU A 110 4.44 -0.95 5.39
CA LEU A 110 3.00 -0.74 5.52
C LEU A 110 2.27 -1.68 4.58
N CYS A 111 1.15 -2.26 5.02
CA CYS A 111 0.25 -3.03 4.17
C CYS A 111 -1.16 -3.10 4.75
N GLY A 112 -2.07 -3.73 4.02
CA GLY A 112 -3.44 -3.94 4.45
C GLY A 112 -4.28 -2.66 4.47
N LEU A 113 -3.93 -1.65 3.65
CA LEU A 113 -4.81 -0.51 3.38
C LEU A 113 -6.06 -0.97 2.64
N HIS A 114 -5.89 -1.78 1.59
CA HIS A 114 -7.00 -2.40 0.90
C HIS A 114 -7.23 -3.80 1.47
N GLY A 115 -8.40 -4.02 2.05
CA GLY A 115 -8.68 -5.29 2.71
C GLY A 115 -8.79 -6.49 1.77
N ASN A 116 -8.97 -6.27 0.47
CA ASN A 116 -9.02 -7.33 -0.52
C ASN A 116 -7.64 -7.67 -1.14
N GLU A 117 -6.56 -7.26 -0.47
CA GLU A 117 -5.16 -7.49 -0.85
C GLU A 117 -4.43 -8.26 0.27
N PRO A 118 -4.65 -9.58 0.39
CA PRO A 118 -4.20 -10.32 1.56
C PRO A 118 -2.72 -10.71 1.56
N ALA A 119 -2.08 -10.90 0.40
CA ALA A 119 -0.72 -11.42 0.37
C ALA A 119 0.30 -10.50 1.09
N PRO A 120 0.24 -9.16 0.99
CA PRO A 120 1.08 -8.29 1.79
C PRO A 120 0.94 -8.49 3.31
N VAL A 121 -0.29 -8.69 3.78
CA VAL A 121 -0.56 -8.90 5.21
C VAL A 121 0.08 -10.20 5.72
N PHE A 122 -0.12 -11.30 5.00
CA PHE A 122 0.48 -12.58 5.38
C PHE A 122 1.99 -12.60 5.17
N GLY A 123 2.48 -11.96 4.09
CA GLY A 123 3.91 -11.83 3.84
C GLY A 123 4.64 -11.08 4.95
N ILE A 124 4.12 -9.95 5.41
CA ILE A 124 4.68 -9.17 6.52
C ILE A 124 4.56 -9.93 7.85
N LYS A 125 3.44 -10.60 8.11
CA LYS A 125 3.32 -11.47 9.29
C LYS A 125 4.42 -12.51 9.33
N ASN A 126 4.63 -13.23 8.23
CA ASN A 126 5.69 -14.26 8.14
C ASN A 126 7.09 -13.67 8.37
N ILE A 127 7.37 -12.50 7.80
CA ILE A 127 8.64 -11.78 8.01
C ILE A 127 8.85 -11.47 9.49
N ILE A 128 7.85 -10.92 10.19
CA ILE A 128 7.95 -10.60 11.62
C ILE A 128 8.22 -11.87 12.43
N GLN A 129 7.52 -12.98 12.13
CA GLN A 129 7.75 -14.26 12.77
C GLN A 129 9.15 -14.81 12.52
N GLU A 130 9.66 -14.72 11.28
CA GLU A 130 11.00 -15.18 10.93
C GLU A 130 12.11 -14.30 11.56
N ILE A 131 11.87 -13.00 11.77
CA ILE A 131 12.76 -12.14 12.56
C ILE A 131 12.75 -12.60 14.03
N ASN A 132 11.57 -12.84 14.58
CA ASN A 132 11.40 -13.31 15.96
C ASN A 132 12.09 -14.65 16.22
N GLU A 133 12.11 -15.53 15.23
CA GLU A 133 12.79 -16.83 15.27
C GLU A 133 14.29 -16.74 14.94
N GLY A 134 14.82 -15.55 14.62
CA GLY A 134 16.22 -15.33 14.24
C GLY A 134 16.62 -15.85 12.85
N LYS A 135 15.64 -16.23 12.02
CA LYS A 135 15.86 -16.67 10.63
C LYS A 135 16.22 -15.50 9.71
N ILE A 136 15.60 -14.34 9.95
CA ILE A 136 15.95 -13.08 9.29
C ILE A 136 16.69 -12.21 10.29
N LYS A 137 17.89 -11.74 9.91
CA LYS A 137 18.71 -10.86 10.76
C LYS A 137 18.60 -9.42 10.29
N ILE A 138 18.19 -8.54 11.20
CA ILE A 138 18.19 -7.10 10.98
C ILE A 138 19.57 -6.53 11.35
N PRO A 139 20.19 -5.68 10.52
CA PRO A 139 21.46 -5.02 10.86
C PRO A 139 21.33 -4.19 12.13
N ASN A 140 22.37 -4.17 12.97
CA ASN A 140 22.36 -3.54 14.29
C ASN A 140 22.03 -2.02 14.25
N ASN A 141 22.31 -1.35 13.12
CA ASN A 141 22.02 0.08 12.94
C ASN A 141 20.69 0.34 12.22
N THR A 142 19.75 -0.61 12.26
CA THR A 142 18.48 -0.49 11.54
C THR A 142 17.31 -0.76 12.49
N GLN A 143 16.42 0.21 12.60
CA GLN A 143 15.09 0.05 13.17
C GLN A 143 14.10 -0.27 12.06
N VAL A 144 13.21 -1.22 12.32
CA VAL A 144 12.16 -1.60 11.36
C VAL A 144 10.81 -1.50 12.05
N ASP A 145 9.94 -0.66 11.50
CA ASP A 145 8.56 -0.51 11.93
C ASP A 145 7.63 -1.20 10.91
N PHE A 146 6.65 -1.95 11.42
CA PHE A 146 5.60 -2.59 10.63
C PHE A 146 4.23 -2.09 11.07
N ILE A 147 3.39 -1.72 10.11
CA ILE A 147 1.94 -1.56 10.26
C ILE A 147 1.29 -2.50 9.25
N PHE A 148 0.90 -3.69 9.68
CA PHE A 148 0.61 -4.79 8.75
C PHE A 148 -0.87 -5.03 8.44
N ILE A 149 -1.80 -4.40 9.16
CA ILE A 149 -3.23 -4.36 8.82
C ILE A 149 -3.78 -2.98 9.15
N MET A 150 -3.75 -2.09 8.16
CA MET A 150 -4.23 -0.73 8.38
C MET A 150 -5.75 -0.60 8.29
N ASN A 151 -6.42 -1.50 7.55
CA ASN A 151 -7.87 -1.57 7.39
C ASN A 151 -8.41 -2.95 7.79
N PRO A 152 -8.53 -3.24 9.09
CA PRO A 152 -8.99 -4.54 9.58
C PRO A 152 -10.43 -4.85 9.18
N PHE A 153 -11.33 -3.86 9.14
CA PHE A 153 -12.69 -4.05 8.69
C PHE A 153 -12.76 -4.59 7.25
N GLY A 154 -12.04 -3.93 6.34
CA GLY A 154 -11.98 -4.36 4.96
C GLY A 154 -11.28 -5.71 4.80
N PHE A 155 -10.22 -5.96 5.59
CA PHE A 155 -9.47 -7.20 5.53
C PHE A 155 -10.33 -8.42 5.88
N GLU A 156 -11.07 -8.39 6.98
CA GLU A 156 -11.96 -9.49 7.38
C GLU A 156 -13.04 -9.78 6.35
N ARG A 157 -13.45 -8.77 5.57
CA ARG A 157 -14.53 -8.84 4.60
C ARG A 157 -14.09 -9.04 3.16
N ASN A 158 -12.77 -9.16 2.92
CA ASN A 158 -12.21 -9.14 1.57
C ASN A 158 -12.68 -7.92 0.76
N TYR A 159 -12.80 -6.80 1.44
CA TYR A 159 -13.35 -5.58 0.90
C TYR A 159 -12.28 -4.49 0.79
N ARG A 160 -12.21 -3.82 -0.36
CA ARG A 160 -11.17 -2.82 -0.64
C ARG A 160 -11.20 -1.64 0.32
N TYR A 161 -12.39 -1.16 0.62
CA TYR A 161 -12.63 0.12 1.28
C TYR A 161 -12.72 0.00 2.80
N CYS A 162 -12.66 1.12 3.50
CA CYS A 162 -12.97 1.22 4.93
C CYS A 162 -14.48 1.02 5.20
N SER A 163 -14.88 0.96 6.46
CA SER A 163 -16.27 0.74 6.87
C SER A 163 -17.25 1.81 6.37
N ASN A 164 -16.76 3.01 6.11
CA ASN A 164 -17.53 4.12 5.53
C ASN A 164 -17.48 4.15 3.99
N HIS A 165 -17.05 3.07 3.33
CA HIS A 165 -16.90 2.92 1.88
C HIS A 165 -15.89 3.87 1.21
N THR A 166 -15.03 4.51 1.98
CA THR A 166 -13.94 5.35 1.45
C THR A 166 -12.73 4.50 1.10
N ASP A 167 -12.07 4.80 -0.03
CA ASP A 167 -10.76 4.23 -0.38
C ASP A 167 -9.68 4.88 0.49
N PRO A 168 -9.07 4.15 1.45
CA PRO A 168 -8.08 4.74 2.34
C PRO A 168 -6.86 5.29 1.59
N ASN A 169 -6.47 4.66 0.47
CA ASN A 169 -5.36 5.12 -0.35
C ASN A 169 -5.72 6.30 -1.28
N ARG A 170 -6.78 7.02 -0.97
CA ARG A 170 -7.21 8.28 -1.63
C ARG A 170 -7.53 9.38 -0.60
N ASP A 171 -7.54 9.05 0.68
CA ASP A 171 -8.10 9.86 1.76
C ASP A 171 -7.05 10.61 2.61
N LEU A 172 -5.75 10.49 2.32
CA LEU A 172 -4.68 11.10 3.13
C LEU A 172 -4.69 12.63 3.15
N ASN A 173 -5.36 13.27 2.18
CA ASN A 173 -5.57 14.72 2.18
C ASN A 173 -6.75 15.15 3.08
N THR A 174 -7.83 14.38 3.06
CA THR A 174 -9.08 14.71 3.74
C THR A 174 -9.19 14.06 5.12
N GLN A 175 -8.55 12.91 5.31
CA GLN A 175 -8.52 12.12 6.54
C GLN A 175 -9.92 11.86 7.12
N THR A 176 -10.86 11.54 6.24
CA THR A 176 -12.26 11.24 6.62
C THR A 176 -12.39 9.85 7.25
N THR A 177 -11.42 8.95 6.98
CA THR A 177 -11.36 7.63 7.58
C THR A 177 -10.54 7.64 8.87
N LYS A 178 -10.93 6.81 9.83
CA LYS A 178 -10.18 6.63 11.08
C LYS A 178 -8.80 6.02 10.83
N GLU A 179 -8.72 5.15 9.84
CA GLU A 179 -7.49 4.53 9.36
C GLU A 179 -6.44 5.58 9.00
N MET A 180 -6.79 6.56 8.18
CA MET A 180 -5.84 7.59 7.75
C MET A 180 -5.48 8.58 8.85
N GLN A 181 -6.41 8.87 9.77
CA GLN A 181 -6.11 9.65 10.98
C GLN A 181 -5.08 8.95 11.86
N ILE A 182 -5.25 7.64 12.10
CA ILE A 182 -4.31 6.83 12.88
C ILE A 182 -2.95 6.77 12.17
N LEU A 183 -2.93 6.46 10.87
CA LEU A 183 -1.68 6.35 10.10
C LEU A 183 -0.87 7.65 10.17
N THR A 184 -1.50 8.79 9.88
CA THR A 184 -0.81 10.09 9.86
C THR A 184 -0.30 10.49 11.24
N GLN A 185 -1.03 10.14 12.30
CA GLN A 185 -0.62 10.38 13.68
C GLN A 185 0.56 9.50 14.08
N ALA A 186 0.53 8.21 13.75
CA ALA A 186 1.52 7.21 14.15
C ALA A 186 2.84 7.31 13.37
N THR A 187 2.84 8.01 12.22
CA THR A 187 4.00 8.11 11.34
C THR A 187 4.58 9.52 11.25
N LYS A 188 4.44 10.34 12.31
CA LYS A 188 5.00 11.72 12.36
C LYS A 188 6.52 11.77 12.37
N GLU A 189 7.16 10.74 12.86
CA GLU A 189 8.62 10.62 12.88
C GLU A 189 9.22 10.50 11.46
N LYS A 190 10.54 10.72 11.36
CA LYS A 190 11.25 10.62 10.09
C LYS A 190 11.63 9.17 9.83
N TYR A 191 11.41 8.74 8.60
CA TYR A 191 11.88 7.46 8.06
C TYR A 191 12.88 7.72 6.94
N ASP A 192 13.82 6.80 6.76
CA ASP A 192 14.74 6.80 5.62
C ASP A 192 14.11 6.09 4.41
N LEU A 193 13.22 5.13 4.70
CA LEU A 193 12.51 4.35 3.69
C LEU A 193 11.10 4.02 4.16
N VAL A 194 10.15 4.13 3.24
CA VAL A 194 8.76 3.66 3.40
C VAL A 194 8.38 2.79 2.21
N ILE A 195 7.88 1.61 2.48
CA ILE A 195 7.25 0.73 1.48
C ILE A 195 5.82 0.45 1.89
N ASP A 196 4.90 0.77 0.99
CA ASP A 196 3.49 0.42 1.09
C ASP A 196 3.19 -0.72 0.11
N PHE A 197 2.85 -1.89 0.65
CA PHE A 197 2.61 -3.10 -0.13
C PHE A 197 1.15 -3.27 -0.49
N HIS A 198 0.91 -3.51 -1.76
CA HIS A 198 -0.39 -3.71 -2.39
C HIS A 198 -0.42 -4.91 -3.33
N GLU A 199 -1.61 -5.19 -3.86
CA GLU A 199 -1.82 -6.16 -4.94
C GLU A 199 -2.64 -5.52 -6.06
N ALA A 200 -2.15 -5.64 -7.29
CA ALA A 200 -2.83 -5.15 -8.49
C ALA A 200 -3.32 -6.27 -9.40
N THR A 201 -4.31 -5.96 -10.24
CA THR A 201 -4.70 -6.84 -11.35
C THR A 201 -3.71 -6.65 -12.49
N CYS A 202 -2.55 -7.31 -12.36
CA CYS A 202 -1.45 -7.33 -13.31
C CYS A 202 -0.83 -8.73 -13.32
N ASP A 203 0.05 -9.00 -14.26
CA ASP A 203 0.70 -10.31 -14.37
C ASP A 203 2.05 -10.35 -13.65
N GLY A 204 2.74 -9.20 -13.53
CA GLY A 204 4.04 -9.08 -12.90
C GLY A 204 4.07 -8.10 -11.72
N THR A 205 5.13 -8.20 -10.93
CA THR A 205 5.39 -7.28 -9.81
C THR A 205 5.94 -5.94 -10.31
N PHE A 206 5.49 -4.84 -9.71
CA PHE A 206 6.06 -3.53 -10.03
C PHE A 206 6.13 -2.60 -8.83
N PHE A 207 7.02 -1.62 -8.95
CA PHE A 207 7.26 -0.55 -8.00
C PHE A 207 6.78 0.78 -8.57
N TYR A 208 6.04 1.52 -7.78
CA TYR A 208 5.81 2.93 -8.02
C TYR A 208 6.86 3.72 -7.24
N ALA A 209 7.77 4.42 -7.93
CA ALA A 209 8.79 5.26 -7.31
C ALA A 209 8.41 6.74 -7.43
N TYR A 210 8.41 7.45 -6.31
CA TYR A 210 7.89 8.81 -6.21
C TYR A 210 8.92 9.92 -6.51
N ASN A 211 10.22 9.59 -6.48
CA ASN A 211 11.30 10.52 -6.75
C ASN A 211 12.50 9.86 -7.47
N GLN A 212 13.48 10.64 -7.90
CA GLN A 212 14.63 10.13 -8.67
C GLN A 212 15.54 9.21 -7.84
N LYS A 213 15.73 9.50 -6.55
CA LYS A 213 16.53 8.65 -5.65
C LYS A 213 15.86 7.28 -5.50
N GLY A 214 14.55 7.27 -5.25
CA GLY A 214 13.74 6.05 -5.20
C GLY A 214 13.77 5.28 -6.52
N LYS A 215 13.67 5.95 -7.66
CA LYS A 215 13.78 5.31 -8.98
C LYS A 215 15.09 4.53 -9.16
N LYS A 216 16.22 5.12 -8.76
CA LYS A 216 17.52 4.46 -8.81
C LYS A 216 17.57 3.25 -7.87
N TYR A 217 17.06 3.41 -6.66
CA TYR A 217 17.04 2.36 -5.65
C TYR A 217 16.12 1.19 -6.07
N ALA A 218 14.91 1.48 -6.55
CA ALA A 218 13.97 0.47 -7.04
C ALA A 218 14.56 -0.42 -8.15
N LYS A 219 15.35 0.14 -9.07
CA LYS A 219 16.01 -0.64 -10.12
C LYS A 219 16.94 -1.72 -9.56
N ASN A 220 17.61 -1.45 -8.45
CA ASN A 220 18.48 -2.45 -7.82
C ASN A 220 17.67 -3.61 -7.22
N ILE A 221 16.53 -3.28 -6.59
CA ILE A 221 15.61 -4.30 -6.05
C ILE A 221 15.00 -5.11 -7.20
N LEU A 222 14.51 -4.45 -8.25
CA LEU A 222 13.91 -5.12 -9.41
C LEU A 222 14.89 -6.05 -10.11
N SER A 223 16.15 -5.62 -10.29
CA SER A 223 17.21 -6.50 -10.84
C SER A 223 17.52 -7.71 -9.96
N TYR A 224 17.39 -7.56 -8.63
CA TYR A 224 17.51 -8.69 -7.72
C TYR A 224 16.30 -9.63 -7.86
N LEU A 225 15.07 -9.10 -7.91
CA LEU A 225 13.85 -9.90 -8.07
C LEU A 225 13.87 -10.71 -9.39
N GLU A 226 14.32 -10.10 -10.48
CA GLU A 226 14.47 -10.78 -11.78
C GLU A 226 15.45 -11.98 -11.67
N LYS A 227 16.57 -11.83 -10.96
CA LYS A 227 17.51 -12.93 -10.67
C LYS A 227 16.91 -14.02 -9.79
N GLN A 228 15.89 -13.70 -9.01
CA GLN A 228 15.10 -14.65 -8.20
C GLN A 228 13.92 -15.25 -8.98
N ASN A 229 13.86 -15.08 -10.30
CA ASN A 229 12.79 -15.52 -11.19
C ASN A 229 11.41 -14.94 -10.87
N VAL A 230 11.36 -13.74 -10.31
CA VAL A 230 10.09 -13.00 -10.13
C VAL A 230 9.72 -12.33 -11.44
N LEU A 231 8.50 -12.57 -11.90
CA LEU A 231 7.97 -11.91 -13.08
C LEU A 231 7.77 -10.41 -12.79
N LEU A 232 8.38 -9.56 -13.62
CA LEU A 232 8.23 -8.11 -13.56
C LEU A 232 7.21 -7.62 -14.58
N GLU A 233 6.36 -6.67 -14.17
CA GLU A 233 5.35 -6.07 -15.03
C GLU A 233 6.00 -5.21 -16.14
N ASN A 234 5.49 -5.30 -17.36
CA ASN A 234 5.99 -4.57 -18.53
C ASN A 234 4.89 -3.91 -19.37
N GLU A 235 3.66 -3.96 -18.91
CA GLU A 235 2.51 -3.44 -19.64
C GLU A 235 1.91 -2.19 -19.01
N TYR A 236 0.77 -1.77 -19.54
CA TYR A 236 0.01 -0.66 -18.99
C TYR A 236 -0.81 -1.12 -17.80
N VAL A 237 -0.61 -0.47 -16.67
CA VAL A 237 -1.47 -0.55 -15.49
C VAL A 237 -2.43 0.64 -15.57
N ASP A 238 -3.72 0.41 -15.36
CA ASP A 238 -4.75 1.45 -15.46
C ASP A 238 -4.70 2.22 -16.80
N VAL A 239 -4.98 1.70 -17.90
CA VAL A 239 -5.19 2.34 -19.22
C VAL A 239 -4.10 3.34 -19.66
N ILE A 240 -3.48 4.10 -18.75
CA ILE A 240 -2.59 5.24 -19.07
C ILE A 240 -1.18 5.15 -18.45
N LEU A 241 -0.97 4.32 -17.44
CA LEU A 241 0.30 4.23 -16.72
C LEU A 241 1.14 3.08 -17.26
N LYS A 242 2.25 3.40 -17.93
CA LYS A 242 3.15 2.41 -18.50
C LYS A 242 4.20 1.99 -17.48
N VAL A 243 4.22 0.70 -17.16
CA VAL A 243 5.29 0.06 -16.42
C VAL A 243 6.38 -0.40 -17.39
N LYS A 244 7.63 -0.29 -17.01
CA LYS A 244 8.76 -0.81 -17.77
C LYS A 244 9.72 -1.54 -16.83
N ASN A 245 9.93 -2.83 -17.07
CA ASN A 245 10.78 -3.71 -16.25
C ASN A 245 10.44 -3.57 -14.76
N GLY A 246 9.17 -3.71 -14.42
CA GLY A 246 8.69 -3.61 -13.04
C GLY A 246 8.74 -2.19 -12.43
N LEU A 247 9.06 -1.15 -13.20
CA LEU A 247 9.13 0.20 -12.67
C LEU A 247 8.08 1.11 -13.31
N LEU A 248 7.16 1.58 -12.48
CA LEU A 248 6.30 2.70 -12.78
C LEU A 248 6.95 3.96 -12.22
N TYR A 249 7.57 4.74 -13.08
CA TYR A 249 8.04 6.07 -12.71
C TYR A 249 6.94 7.08 -12.94
N SER A 250 6.43 7.63 -11.86
CA SER A 250 5.39 8.63 -11.93
C SER A 250 5.82 9.81 -12.78
N ALA A 251 5.09 10.01 -13.84
CA ALA A 251 5.05 11.33 -14.42
C ALA A 251 4.46 12.30 -13.38
N PHE A 252 5.17 13.39 -13.09
CA PHE A 252 4.72 14.52 -12.29
C PHE A 252 3.23 14.87 -12.52
N TYR A 253 2.76 14.72 -13.76
CA TYR A 253 1.38 14.96 -14.17
C TYR A 253 0.34 14.04 -13.49
N ALA A 254 0.65 12.78 -13.23
CA ALA A 254 -0.30 11.86 -12.59
C ALA A 254 -0.50 12.22 -11.11
N GLN A 255 0.59 12.52 -10.39
CA GLN A 255 0.50 12.98 -9.01
C GLN A 255 -0.22 14.33 -8.91
N TRP A 256 0.13 15.27 -9.76
CA TRP A 256 -0.52 16.58 -9.84
C TRP A 256 -2.03 16.46 -10.12
N TYR A 257 -2.42 15.61 -11.08
CA TYR A 257 -3.83 15.37 -11.39
C TYR A 257 -4.59 14.76 -10.21
N MET A 258 -4.00 13.80 -9.51
CA MET A 258 -4.60 13.22 -8.31
C MET A 258 -4.78 14.28 -7.21
N LYS A 259 -3.77 15.09 -6.96
CA LYS A 259 -3.84 16.20 -5.98
C LYS A 259 -4.93 17.20 -6.33
N LEU A 260 -5.09 17.56 -7.60
CA LEU A 260 -6.18 18.43 -8.07
C LEU A 260 -7.58 17.86 -7.78
N LYS A 261 -7.70 16.52 -7.78
CA LYS A 261 -8.94 15.83 -7.40
C LYS A 261 -9.11 15.67 -5.89
N GLY A 262 -8.21 16.20 -5.09
CA GLY A 262 -8.20 16.00 -3.64
C GLY A 262 -7.83 14.59 -3.21
N SER A 263 -7.22 13.79 -4.10
CA SER A 263 -6.88 12.40 -3.87
C SER A 263 -5.37 12.28 -3.61
N VAL A 264 -4.99 11.83 -2.42
CA VAL A 264 -3.59 11.63 -2.02
C VAL A 264 -3.39 10.19 -1.56
N THR A 265 -2.42 9.51 -2.19
CA THR A 265 -2.02 8.15 -1.79
C THR A 265 -1.00 8.18 -0.67
N THR A 266 -0.81 7.05 0.03
CA THR A 266 0.24 6.87 1.05
C THR A 266 1.61 7.24 0.52
N GLY A 267 1.98 6.78 -0.66
CA GLY A 267 3.27 7.11 -1.26
C GLY A 267 3.44 8.59 -1.58
N MET A 268 2.39 9.27 -2.06
CA MET A 268 2.43 10.73 -2.25
C MET A 268 2.59 11.46 -0.92
N TYR A 269 1.85 11.06 0.11
CA TYR A 269 1.90 11.65 1.44
C TYR A 269 3.31 11.56 2.04
N PHE A 270 3.94 10.39 2.01
CA PHE A 270 5.29 10.22 2.54
C PHE A 270 6.36 10.94 1.71
N ASN A 271 6.23 10.94 0.39
CA ASN A 271 7.14 11.67 -0.50
C ASN A 271 7.07 13.19 -0.28
N ASP A 272 5.86 13.75 -0.09
CA ASP A 272 5.66 15.18 0.19
C ASP A 272 6.24 15.60 1.55
N ARG A 273 6.40 14.67 2.49
CA ARG A 273 7.10 14.87 3.76
C ARG A 273 8.61 14.79 3.65
N GLY A 274 9.15 14.59 2.45
CA GLY A 274 10.60 14.58 2.19
C GLY A 274 11.29 13.28 2.59
N ILE A 275 10.55 12.16 2.72
CA ILE A 275 11.16 10.84 2.95
C ILE A 275 11.96 10.44 1.71
N PRO A 276 13.25 10.10 1.86
CA PRO A 276 14.15 9.95 0.71
C PRO A 276 13.82 8.76 -0.18
N LEU A 277 13.31 7.67 0.39
CA LEU A 277 12.96 6.44 -0.34
C LEU A 277 11.52 6.06 -0.04
N VAL A 278 10.62 6.28 -1.00
CA VAL A 278 9.20 5.95 -0.87
C VAL A 278 8.77 5.12 -2.06
N PHE A 279 8.13 3.99 -1.77
CA PHE A 279 7.62 3.07 -2.77
C PHE A 279 6.20 2.62 -2.44
N THR A 280 5.36 2.52 -3.47
CA THR A 280 4.24 1.58 -3.48
C THR A 280 4.69 0.38 -4.29
N VAL A 281 4.55 -0.81 -3.73
CA VAL A 281 4.85 -2.08 -4.38
C VAL A 281 3.56 -2.80 -4.66
N GLU A 282 3.40 -3.22 -5.90
CA GLU A 282 2.24 -3.99 -6.34
C GLU A 282 2.68 -5.40 -6.73
N THR A 283 2.14 -6.40 -6.05
CA THR A 283 2.29 -7.80 -6.48
C THR A 283 1.06 -8.25 -7.27
N PRO A 284 1.16 -9.27 -8.14
CA PRO A 284 0.01 -9.78 -8.87
C PRO A 284 -1.08 -10.29 -7.91
N LYS A 285 -2.31 -9.81 -8.07
CA LYS A 285 -3.45 -10.28 -7.26
C LYS A 285 -3.90 -11.70 -7.61
N ARG A 286 -3.51 -12.19 -8.79
CA ARG A 286 -3.81 -13.53 -9.30
C ARG A 286 -2.60 -14.44 -9.16
N GLY A 287 -2.84 -15.76 -9.21
CA GLY A 287 -1.78 -16.75 -9.13
C GLY A 287 -1.55 -17.33 -7.74
N ASN A 288 -0.41 -17.99 -7.55
CA ASN A 288 -0.09 -18.69 -6.31
C ASN A 288 0.08 -17.72 -5.14
N PHE A 289 -0.67 -17.95 -4.07
CA PHE A 289 -0.68 -17.09 -2.89
C PHE A 289 0.67 -17.07 -2.16
N GLU A 290 1.31 -18.22 -2.05
CA GLU A 290 2.60 -18.35 -1.36
C GLU A 290 3.71 -17.62 -2.13
N GLU A 291 3.66 -17.68 -3.47
CA GLU A 291 4.60 -16.93 -4.32
C GLU A 291 4.46 -15.41 -4.12
N ARG A 292 3.25 -14.91 -3.99
CA ARG A 292 3.01 -13.48 -3.68
C ARG A 292 3.60 -13.08 -2.33
N CYS A 293 3.42 -13.93 -1.31
CA CYS A 293 4.05 -13.74 0.01
C CYS A 293 5.60 -13.84 -0.08
N ARG A 294 6.13 -14.79 -0.88
CA ARG A 294 7.57 -14.93 -1.13
C ARG A 294 8.16 -13.66 -1.75
N ILE A 295 7.48 -13.05 -2.71
CA ILE A 295 7.92 -11.79 -3.33
C ILE A 295 8.06 -10.67 -2.30
N ILE A 296 7.09 -10.51 -1.38
CA ILE A 296 7.17 -9.54 -0.28
C ILE A 296 8.42 -9.78 0.57
N LYS A 297 8.69 -11.04 0.92
CA LYS A 297 9.87 -11.42 1.70
C LYS A 297 11.18 -11.09 0.95
N LEU A 298 11.29 -11.42 -0.32
CA LEU A 298 12.47 -11.10 -1.13
C LEU A 298 12.75 -9.60 -1.19
N ILE A 299 11.70 -8.79 -1.33
CA ILE A 299 11.82 -7.33 -1.32
C ILE A 299 12.33 -6.85 0.04
N PHE A 300 11.73 -7.33 1.12
CA PHE A 300 12.13 -7.00 2.47
C PHE A 300 13.61 -7.33 2.73
N GLU A 301 14.04 -8.58 2.47
CA GLU A 301 15.42 -9.04 2.64
C GLU A 301 16.40 -8.20 1.82
N LYS A 302 16.03 -7.85 0.58
CA LYS A 302 16.87 -7.00 -0.28
C LYS A 302 16.99 -5.57 0.23
N VAL A 303 15.97 -5.05 0.89
CA VAL A 303 15.96 -3.69 1.43
C VAL A 303 16.79 -3.58 2.71
N ILE A 304 16.74 -4.61 3.56
CA ILE A 304 17.48 -4.60 4.83
C ILE A 304 18.96 -5.01 4.69
N SER A 305 19.33 -5.69 3.60
CA SER A 305 20.73 -6.08 3.28
C SER A 305 21.55 -4.86 2.84
#